data_3747c576e8ee33a1832def25d733eef3
#
_entry.id   3747c576e8ee33a1832def25d733eef3
#
_cell.length_a   1.000
_cell.length_b   1.000
_cell.length_c   1.000
_cell.angle_alpha   90.00
_cell.angle_beta   90.00
_cell.angle_gamma   90.00
#
_symmetry.space_group_name_H-M   'P 1'
#
loop_
_entity.id
_entity.type
_entity.pdbx_description
1 polymer ?
#
loop_
_entity_poly.entity_id
_entity_poly.type
_entity_poly.pdbx_seq_one_letter_code
_entity_poly.pdbx_strand_id
1 'polypeptide(L)'
;ILNKSTLNIFPKPWLLSTIQLASGVIWMAGMWTLKLQPVPKVSKKIIFSLAPVALFHTIAHVSACVSFSKMAVSFTHVIKAAEPVFSVILTSVFMNETFSAMTYVSLLPIVAGCSLAAMKEISFSIGGMNYALVSNLGSVLRNVFSKKLLNEFTYIDGTNMYALISIISLCYLAPVAYLIEG
;
A
#
# COMPACT_ATOMS: atom_id res chain seq x y z
N ILE A 1 15.60 2.16 4.85
CA ILE A 1 17.03 2.22 4.51
C ILE A 1 17.33 1.29 3.34
N LEU A 2 17.00 -0.01 3.42
CA LEU A 2 17.31 -1.01 2.38
C LEU A 2 16.78 -0.59 0.99
N ASN A 3 15.52 -0.20 0.89
CA ASN A 3 14.92 0.23 -0.39
C ASN A 3 15.66 1.40 -1.04
N LYS A 4 16.11 2.39 -0.26
CA LYS A 4 16.88 3.52 -0.79
C LYS A 4 18.27 3.08 -1.24
N SER A 5 18.92 2.25 -0.46
CA SER A 5 20.24 1.68 -0.83
C SER A 5 20.14 0.90 -2.15
N THR A 6 19.10 0.08 -2.31
CA THR A 6 18.83 -0.63 -3.56
C THR A 6 18.54 0.33 -4.71
N LEU A 7 17.72 1.36 -4.49
CA LEU A 7 17.40 2.36 -5.52
C LEU A 7 18.59 3.24 -5.92
N ASN A 8 19.58 3.42 -5.05
CA ASN A 8 20.81 4.13 -5.39
C ASN A 8 21.71 3.32 -6.35
N ILE A 9 21.69 1.97 -6.23
CA ILE A 9 22.44 1.06 -7.11
C ILE A 9 21.64 0.73 -8.37
N PHE A 10 20.33 0.53 -8.20
CA PHE A 10 19.39 0.15 -9.24
C PHE A 10 18.22 1.14 -9.27
N PRO A 11 18.33 2.26 -10.01
CA PRO A 11 17.37 3.37 -9.98
C PRO A 11 16.10 3.07 -10.80
N LYS A 12 15.49 1.91 -10.57
CA LYS A 12 14.28 1.42 -11.23
C LYS A 12 13.19 1.10 -10.21
N PRO A 13 12.43 2.10 -9.75
CA PRO A 13 11.43 1.92 -8.67
C PRO A 13 10.26 1.02 -9.06
N TRP A 14 9.87 0.97 -10.33
CA TRP A 14 8.80 0.10 -10.81
C TRP A 14 9.22 -1.37 -10.79
N LEU A 15 10.42 -1.68 -11.28
CA LEU A 15 10.97 -3.04 -11.21
C LEU A 15 11.22 -3.46 -9.76
N LEU A 16 11.72 -2.57 -8.90
CA LEU A 16 11.89 -2.85 -7.48
C LEU A 16 10.55 -3.22 -6.82
N SER A 17 9.50 -2.45 -7.11
CA SER A 17 8.15 -2.75 -6.63
C SER A 17 7.65 -4.11 -7.09
N THR A 18 7.92 -4.47 -8.35
CA THR A 18 7.54 -5.77 -8.91
C THR A 18 8.24 -6.92 -8.20
N ILE A 19 9.56 -6.78 -7.95
CA ILE A 19 10.35 -7.79 -7.24
C ILE A 19 9.84 -7.97 -5.81
N GLN A 20 9.48 -6.88 -5.13
CA GLN A 20 8.94 -6.94 -3.77
C GLN A 20 7.58 -7.65 -3.72
N LEU A 21 6.68 -7.35 -4.66
CA LEU A 21 5.40 -8.07 -4.76
C LEU A 21 5.61 -9.54 -5.13
N ALA A 22 6.50 -9.84 -6.06
CA ALA A 22 6.83 -11.22 -6.45
C ALA A 22 7.38 -12.02 -5.25
N SER A 23 8.27 -11.43 -4.43
CA SER A 23 8.78 -12.09 -3.23
C SER A 23 7.66 -12.41 -2.22
N GLY A 24 6.70 -11.52 -2.04
CA GLY A 24 5.52 -11.76 -1.20
C GLY A 24 4.64 -12.89 -1.73
N VAL A 25 4.43 -12.94 -3.04
CA VAL A 25 3.69 -14.02 -3.71
C VAL A 25 4.42 -15.37 -3.59
N ILE A 26 5.74 -15.40 -3.78
CA ILE A 26 6.55 -16.62 -3.61
C ILE A 26 6.47 -17.11 -2.16
N TRP A 27 6.57 -16.20 -1.18
CA TRP A 27 6.42 -16.54 0.23
C TRP A 27 5.06 -17.19 0.52
N MET A 28 3.97 -16.62 0.03
CA MET A 28 2.64 -17.17 0.23
C MET A 28 2.44 -18.51 -0.49
N ALA A 29 3.00 -18.67 -1.70
CA ALA A 29 3.01 -19.96 -2.38
C ALA A 29 3.73 -21.05 -1.55
N GLY A 30 4.86 -20.68 -0.91
CA GLY A 30 5.56 -21.54 0.05
C GLY A 30 4.68 -21.94 1.23
N MET A 31 3.98 -20.98 1.85
CA MET A 31 3.05 -21.24 2.96
C MET A 31 1.93 -22.21 2.59
N TRP A 32 1.37 -22.06 1.38
CA TRP A 32 0.34 -22.98 0.87
C TRP A 32 0.88 -24.38 0.56
N THR A 33 2.06 -24.49 -0.05
CA THR A 33 2.68 -25.80 -0.37
C THR A 33 3.08 -26.56 0.88
N LEU A 34 3.58 -25.86 1.90
CA LEU A 34 3.94 -26.44 3.20
C LEU A 34 2.71 -26.69 4.09
N LYS A 35 1.48 -26.39 3.61
CA LYS A 35 0.22 -26.52 4.35
C LYS A 35 0.19 -25.76 5.69
N LEU A 36 1.01 -24.73 5.83
CA LEU A 36 1.02 -23.85 7.01
C LEU A 36 -0.18 -22.91 6.99
N GLN A 37 -0.72 -22.63 5.81
CA GLN A 37 -1.92 -21.83 5.59
C GLN A 37 -2.87 -22.59 4.67
N PRO A 38 -4.19 -22.65 4.95
CA PRO A 38 -5.14 -23.27 4.07
C PRO A 38 -5.24 -22.52 2.73
N VAL A 39 -5.25 -23.26 1.63
CA VAL A 39 -5.43 -22.66 0.30
C VAL A 39 -6.85 -22.11 0.17
N PRO A 40 -7.02 -20.84 -0.19
CA PRO A 40 -8.35 -20.24 -0.27
C PRO A 40 -9.14 -20.82 -1.45
N LYS A 41 -10.46 -20.99 -1.26
CA LYS A 41 -11.37 -21.32 -2.36
C LYS A 41 -11.63 -20.07 -3.19
N VAL A 42 -10.99 -19.98 -4.35
CA VAL A 42 -11.09 -18.83 -5.23
C VAL A 42 -12.24 -19.01 -6.22
N SER A 43 -13.19 -18.09 -6.23
CA SER A 43 -14.26 -18.02 -7.23
C SER A 43 -14.02 -16.83 -8.18
N LYS A 44 -14.61 -16.86 -9.37
CA LYS A 44 -14.55 -15.73 -10.31
C LYS A 44 -15.09 -14.43 -9.67
N LYS A 45 -16.14 -14.53 -8.85
CA LYS A 45 -16.71 -13.38 -8.14
C LYS A 45 -15.67 -12.70 -7.27
N ILE A 46 -14.89 -13.47 -6.50
CA ILE A 46 -13.83 -12.93 -5.64
C ILE A 46 -12.77 -12.18 -6.45
N ILE A 47 -12.30 -12.78 -7.55
CA ILE A 47 -11.28 -12.15 -8.40
C ILE A 47 -11.77 -10.79 -8.92
N PHE A 48 -12.99 -10.72 -9.43
CA PHE A 48 -13.56 -9.45 -9.91
C PHE A 48 -13.75 -8.43 -8.79
N SER A 49 -14.17 -8.86 -7.60
CA SER A 49 -14.31 -7.97 -6.44
C SER A 49 -12.97 -7.48 -5.92
N LEU A 50 -11.90 -8.29 -6.02
CA LEU A 50 -10.55 -7.92 -5.59
C LEU A 50 -9.79 -7.08 -6.63
N ALA A 51 -10.19 -7.10 -7.90
CA ALA A 51 -9.51 -6.38 -8.97
C ALA A 51 -9.30 -4.88 -8.68
N PRO A 52 -10.33 -4.10 -8.27
CA PRO A 52 -10.14 -2.69 -7.92
C PRO A 52 -9.27 -2.50 -6.68
N VAL A 53 -9.36 -3.41 -5.69
CA VAL A 53 -8.53 -3.36 -4.47
C VAL A 53 -7.07 -3.60 -4.79
N ALA A 54 -6.79 -4.56 -5.69
CA ALA A 54 -5.45 -4.83 -6.19
C ALA A 54 -4.88 -3.64 -6.99
N LEU A 55 -5.71 -2.91 -7.70
CA LEU A 55 -5.28 -1.68 -8.38
C LEU A 55 -4.83 -0.62 -7.37
N PHE A 56 -5.60 -0.37 -6.30
CA PHE A 56 -5.19 0.53 -5.22
C PHE A 56 -3.89 0.06 -4.55
N HIS A 57 -3.74 -1.25 -4.35
CA HIS A 57 -2.50 -1.82 -3.81
C HIS A 57 -1.31 -1.57 -4.72
N THR A 58 -1.45 -1.79 -6.02
CA THR A 58 -0.41 -1.54 -7.01
C THR A 58 0.01 -0.07 -7.02
N ILE A 59 -0.96 0.85 -7.09
CA ILE A 59 -0.71 2.30 -7.07
C ILE A 59 0.02 2.69 -5.78
N ALA A 60 -0.45 2.21 -4.63
CA ALA A 60 0.17 2.51 -3.34
C ALA A 60 1.62 2.04 -3.27
N HIS A 61 1.89 0.82 -3.76
CA HIS A 61 3.20 0.21 -3.68
C HIS A 61 4.22 0.89 -4.60
N VAL A 62 3.85 1.12 -5.85
CA VAL A 62 4.70 1.83 -6.82
C VAL A 62 4.97 3.27 -6.37
N SER A 63 3.92 3.98 -5.95
CA SER A 63 4.07 5.37 -5.48
C SER A 63 5.00 5.47 -4.28
N ALA A 64 4.98 4.50 -3.36
CA ALA A 64 5.95 4.46 -2.26
C ALA A 64 7.39 4.32 -2.78
N CYS A 65 7.65 3.39 -3.71
CA CYS A 65 8.99 3.18 -4.26
C CYS A 65 9.48 4.40 -5.05
N VAL A 66 8.60 5.04 -5.83
CA VAL A 66 8.92 6.29 -6.55
C VAL A 66 9.19 7.43 -5.57
N SER A 67 8.45 7.53 -4.47
CA SER A 67 8.71 8.51 -3.42
C SER A 67 10.10 8.31 -2.80
N PHE A 68 10.47 7.07 -2.46
CA PHE A 68 11.82 6.75 -1.96
C PHE A 68 12.94 7.08 -2.94
N SER A 69 12.70 7.04 -4.25
CA SER A 69 13.69 7.47 -5.23
C SER A 69 13.89 8.99 -5.26
N LYS A 70 12.82 9.77 -5.01
CA LYS A 70 12.79 11.22 -5.22
C LYS A 70 13.14 12.06 -3.98
N MET A 71 13.08 11.50 -2.77
CA MET A 71 13.36 12.23 -1.52
C MET A 71 13.93 11.32 -0.43
N ALA A 72 14.26 11.90 0.73
CA ALA A 72 14.76 11.14 1.87
C ALA A 72 13.75 10.10 2.35
N VAL A 73 14.22 8.90 2.66
CA VAL A 73 13.38 7.81 3.18
C VAL A 73 12.71 8.17 4.49
N SER A 74 13.46 8.86 5.38
CA SER A 74 12.93 9.37 6.64
C SER A 74 11.70 10.24 6.43
N PHE A 75 11.77 11.16 5.49
CA PHE A 75 10.67 12.07 5.20
C PHE A 75 9.48 11.35 4.52
N THR A 76 9.74 10.41 3.61
CA THR A 76 8.67 9.55 3.07
C THR A 76 7.93 8.81 4.18
N HIS A 77 8.65 8.27 5.18
CA HIS A 77 8.02 7.60 6.31
C HIS A 77 7.24 8.57 7.22
N VAL A 78 7.71 9.80 7.39
CA VAL A 78 6.96 10.83 8.12
C VAL A 78 5.62 11.12 7.43
N ILE A 79 5.62 11.29 6.10
CA ILE A 79 4.37 11.49 5.33
C ILE A 79 3.48 10.24 5.44
N LYS A 80 4.06 9.06 5.35
CA LYS A 80 3.30 7.79 5.52
C LYS A 80 2.73 7.63 6.93
N ALA A 81 3.34 8.21 7.95
CA ALA A 81 2.79 8.23 9.30
C ALA A 81 1.47 9.03 9.41
N ALA A 82 1.14 9.86 8.42
CA ALA A 82 -0.17 10.50 8.31
C ALA A 82 -1.28 9.57 7.78
N GLU A 83 -0.99 8.31 7.45
CA GLU A 83 -1.98 7.32 6.97
C GLU A 83 -3.23 7.21 7.87
N PRO A 84 -3.15 7.26 9.22
CA PRO A 84 -4.33 7.26 10.09
C PRO A 84 -5.31 8.40 9.81
N VAL A 85 -4.81 9.58 9.40
CA VAL A 85 -5.67 10.73 9.05
C VAL A 85 -6.55 10.39 7.85
N PHE A 86 -5.94 9.85 6.79
CA PHE A 86 -6.67 9.39 5.61
C PHE A 86 -7.61 8.22 5.94
N SER A 87 -7.17 7.31 6.83
CA SER A 87 -7.95 6.14 7.25
C SER A 87 -9.25 6.55 7.94
N VAL A 88 -9.20 7.47 8.91
CA VAL A 88 -10.40 7.95 9.62
C VAL A 88 -11.37 8.63 8.64
N ILE A 89 -10.87 9.51 7.77
CA ILE A 89 -11.70 10.23 6.81
C ILE A 89 -12.36 9.26 5.82
N LEU A 90 -11.58 8.40 5.18
CA LEU A 90 -12.10 7.51 4.14
C LEU A 90 -12.99 6.40 4.70
N THR A 91 -12.67 5.86 5.88
CA THR A 91 -13.53 4.87 6.54
C THR A 91 -14.88 5.50 6.91
N SER A 92 -14.87 6.72 7.44
CA SER A 92 -16.10 7.44 7.72
C SER A 92 -16.96 7.65 6.47
N VAL A 93 -16.35 8.01 5.35
CA VAL A 93 -17.07 8.27 4.08
C VAL A 93 -17.56 6.97 3.43
N PHE A 94 -16.72 5.94 3.33
CA PHE A 94 -17.05 4.73 2.54
C PHE A 94 -17.74 3.64 3.34
N MET A 95 -17.55 3.61 4.66
CA MET A 95 -18.15 2.60 5.54
C MET A 95 -19.25 3.18 6.45
N ASN A 96 -19.50 4.50 6.39
CA ASN A 96 -20.42 5.22 7.30
C ASN A 96 -20.10 4.95 8.79
N GLU A 97 -18.83 4.67 9.10
CA GLU A 97 -18.39 4.51 10.49
C GLU A 97 -18.20 5.89 11.13
N THR A 98 -18.73 6.07 12.34
CA THR A 98 -18.51 7.29 13.12
C THR A 98 -17.45 7.06 14.17
N PHE A 99 -16.50 7.97 14.27
CA PHE A 99 -15.42 7.91 15.25
C PHE A 99 -15.71 8.90 16.39
N SER A 100 -15.17 8.63 17.57
CA SER A 100 -15.28 9.54 18.70
C SER A 100 -14.53 10.85 18.45
N ALA A 101 -14.96 11.94 19.11
CA ALA A 101 -14.24 13.22 19.03
C ALA A 101 -12.75 13.09 19.44
N MET A 102 -12.46 12.22 20.40
CA MET A 102 -11.09 11.94 20.84
C MET A 102 -10.23 11.36 19.71
N THR A 103 -10.79 10.57 18.81
CA THR A 103 -10.09 10.06 17.62
C THR A 103 -9.63 11.21 16.73
N TYR A 104 -10.50 12.18 16.46
CA TYR A 104 -10.13 13.35 15.66
C TYR A 104 -9.08 14.22 16.35
N VAL A 105 -9.19 14.41 17.66
CA VAL A 105 -8.19 15.16 18.45
C VAL A 105 -6.83 14.47 18.40
N SER A 106 -6.78 13.14 18.47
CA SER A 106 -5.53 12.37 18.40
C SER A 106 -4.82 12.45 17.04
N LEU A 107 -5.51 12.88 15.96
CA LEU A 107 -4.89 13.11 14.66
C LEU A 107 -4.13 14.45 14.58
N LEU A 108 -4.45 15.44 15.42
CA LEU A 108 -3.82 16.74 15.39
C LEU A 108 -2.30 16.69 15.61
N PRO A 109 -1.77 15.94 16.60
CA PRO A 109 -0.31 15.81 16.76
C PRO A 109 0.36 15.19 15.53
N ILE A 110 -0.30 14.26 14.85
CA ILE A 110 0.24 13.62 13.63
C ILE A 110 0.38 14.67 12.52
N VAL A 111 -0.67 15.44 12.26
CA VAL A 111 -0.66 16.49 11.24
C VAL A 111 0.39 17.56 11.58
N ALA A 112 0.44 18.01 12.84
CA ALA A 112 1.43 18.98 13.29
C ALA A 112 2.87 18.45 13.13
N GLY A 113 3.14 17.21 13.53
CA GLY A 113 4.44 16.57 13.38
C GLY A 113 4.88 16.44 11.92
N CYS A 114 3.98 15.99 11.04
CA CYS A 114 4.25 15.90 9.60
C CYS A 114 4.52 17.27 8.98
N SER A 115 3.78 18.33 9.39
CA SER A 115 3.95 19.69 8.92
C SER A 115 5.30 20.27 9.36
N LEU A 116 5.67 20.08 10.62
CA LEU A 116 6.97 20.53 11.15
C LEU A 116 8.14 19.82 10.46
N ALA A 117 8.01 18.51 10.21
CA ALA A 117 9.03 17.75 9.49
C ALA A 117 9.17 18.25 8.04
N ALA A 118 8.07 18.57 7.37
CA ALA A 118 8.09 19.12 6.01
C ALA A 118 8.80 20.45 5.92
N MET A 119 8.62 21.32 6.93
CA MET A 119 9.28 22.63 6.99
C MET A 119 10.79 22.54 7.23
N LYS A 120 11.28 21.46 7.81
CA LYS A 120 12.69 21.25 8.15
C LYS A 120 13.45 20.35 7.18
N GLU A 121 12.76 19.74 6.22
CA GLU A 121 13.37 18.80 5.29
C GLU A 121 14.17 19.51 4.21
N ILE A 122 15.47 19.26 4.18
CA ILE A 122 16.41 19.88 3.22
C ILE A 122 16.25 19.25 1.81
N SER A 123 15.94 17.96 1.76
CA SER A 123 15.72 17.20 0.51
C SER A 123 14.24 17.20 0.07
N PHE A 124 13.49 18.26 0.41
CA PHE A 124 12.09 18.38 0.07
C PHE A 124 11.86 18.36 -1.44
N SER A 125 11.01 17.45 -1.90
CA SER A 125 10.59 17.35 -3.28
C SER A 125 9.07 17.26 -3.36
N ILE A 126 8.45 18.24 -4.01
CA ILE A 126 6.99 18.24 -4.25
C ILE A 126 6.55 16.97 -4.96
N GLY A 127 7.31 16.52 -5.97
CA GLY A 127 7.03 15.27 -6.66
C GLY A 127 7.10 14.05 -5.73
N GLY A 128 8.16 13.96 -4.91
CA GLY A 128 8.30 12.89 -3.92
C GLY A 128 7.18 12.89 -2.88
N MET A 129 6.79 14.07 -2.39
CA MET A 129 5.68 14.23 -1.46
C MET A 129 4.34 13.79 -2.07
N ASN A 130 4.04 14.21 -3.30
CA ASN A 130 2.81 13.80 -3.98
C ASN A 130 2.73 12.28 -4.14
N TYR A 131 3.83 11.61 -4.50
CA TYR A 131 3.86 10.15 -4.56
C TYR A 131 3.66 9.50 -3.18
N ALA A 132 4.20 10.06 -2.10
CA ALA A 132 3.95 9.56 -0.74
C ALA A 132 2.47 9.71 -0.34
N LEU A 133 1.83 10.84 -0.66
CA LEU A 133 0.41 11.07 -0.41
C LEU A 133 -0.48 10.12 -1.22
N VAL A 134 -0.17 9.93 -2.52
CA VAL A 134 -0.87 8.95 -3.38
C VAL A 134 -0.70 7.54 -2.82
N SER A 135 0.50 7.20 -2.32
CA SER A 135 0.73 5.92 -1.65
C SER A 135 -0.14 5.74 -0.41
N ASN A 136 -0.29 6.78 0.43
CA ASN A 136 -1.18 6.74 1.60
C ASN A 136 -2.64 6.53 1.18
N LEU A 137 -3.11 7.34 0.23
CA LEU A 137 -4.48 7.23 -0.28
C LEU A 137 -4.76 5.82 -0.83
N GLY A 138 -3.88 5.29 -1.66
CA GLY A 138 -4.01 3.94 -2.21
C GLY A 138 -3.98 2.85 -1.12
N SER A 139 -3.10 2.97 -0.11
CA SER A 139 -3.04 2.04 1.02
C SER A 139 -4.33 2.02 1.81
N VAL A 140 -4.87 3.20 2.12
CA VAL A 140 -6.11 3.32 2.91
C VAL A 140 -7.31 2.82 2.11
N LEU A 141 -7.44 3.18 0.84
CA LEU A 141 -8.52 2.65 -0.02
C LEU A 141 -8.46 1.13 -0.10
N ARG A 142 -7.27 0.56 -0.33
CA ARG A 142 -7.08 -0.90 -0.26
C ARG A 142 -7.58 -1.47 1.08
N ASN A 143 -7.18 -0.88 2.21
CA ASN A 143 -7.56 -1.36 3.55
C ASN A 143 -9.08 -1.30 3.77
N VAL A 144 -9.70 -0.18 3.44
CA VAL A 144 -11.16 0.04 3.59
C VAL A 144 -11.96 -0.96 2.74
N PHE A 145 -11.60 -1.09 1.46
CA PHE A 145 -12.30 -2.04 0.58
C PHE A 145 -11.99 -3.49 0.90
N SER A 146 -10.76 -3.82 1.35
CA SER A 146 -10.43 -5.17 1.85
C SER A 146 -11.26 -5.52 3.07
N LYS A 147 -11.43 -4.60 4.02
CA LYS A 147 -12.30 -4.82 5.20
C LYS A 147 -13.75 -5.09 4.78
N LYS A 148 -14.27 -4.34 3.80
CA LYS A 148 -15.62 -4.56 3.27
C LYS A 148 -15.75 -5.95 2.63
N LEU A 149 -14.77 -6.37 1.83
CA LEU A 149 -14.78 -7.68 1.18
C LEU A 149 -14.59 -8.82 2.18
N LEU A 150 -13.78 -8.67 3.22
CA LEU A 150 -13.65 -9.66 4.30
C LEU A 150 -14.98 -9.90 5.01
N ASN A 151 -15.79 -8.85 5.19
CA ASN A 151 -17.11 -8.99 5.77
C ASN A 151 -18.10 -9.69 4.81
N GLU A 152 -17.93 -9.54 3.48
CA GLU A 152 -18.76 -10.23 2.48
C GLU A 152 -18.32 -11.69 2.26
N PHE A 153 -17.02 -11.95 2.23
CA PHE A 153 -16.43 -13.26 1.96
C PHE A 153 -15.83 -13.88 3.24
N THR A 154 -16.67 -14.16 4.22
CA THR A 154 -16.28 -14.64 5.57
C THR A 154 -15.50 -15.96 5.59
N TYR A 155 -15.47 -16.69 4.47
CA TYR A 155 -14.71 -17.96 4.33
C TYR A 155 -13.25 -17.75 3.90
N ILE A 156 -12.82 -16.50 3.68
CA ILE A 156 -11.42 -16.13 3.39
C ILE A 156 -10.89 -15.33 4.57
N ASP A 157 -9.76 -15.74 5.09
CA ASP A 157 -9.04 -15.00 6.11
C ASP A 157 -8.22 -13.82 5.52
N GLY A 158 -7.84 -12.88 6.36
CA GLY A 158 -7.12 -11.68 5.94
C GLY A 158 -5.80 -11.96 5.25
N THR A 159 -5.07 -13.00 5.66
CA THR A 159 -3.79 -13.40 5.06
C THR A 159 -3.98 -13.87 3.61
N ASN A 160 -4.94 -14.75 3.38
CA ASN A 160 -5.27 -15.23 2.04
C ASN A 160 -5.85 -14.12 1.15
N MET A 161 -6.68 -13.23 1.72
CA MET A 161 -7.18 -12.05 1.02
C MET A 161 -6.02 -11.17 0.52
N TYR A 162 -5.05 -10.88 1.40
CA TYR A 162 -3.87 -10.09 1.04
C TYR A 162 -3.00 -10.79 -0.01
N ALA A 163 -2.84 -12.12 0.07
CA ALA A 163 -2.13 -12.91 -0.93
C ALA A 163 -2.78 -12.81 -2.32
N LEU A 164 -4.11 -12.93 -2.40
CA LEU A 164 -4.85 -12.79 -3.65
C LEU A 164 -4.72 -11.37 -4.24
N ILE A 165 -4.82 -10.34 -3.39
CA ILE A 165 -4.58 -8.96 -3.79
C ILE A 165 -3.16 -8.80 -4.37
N SER A 166 -2.15 -9.36 -3.72
CA SER A 166 -0.75 -9.28 -4.16
C SER A 166 -0.52 -9.99 -5.50
N ILE A 167 -1.14 -11.15 -5.72
CA ILE A 167 -1.08 -11.89 -7.00
C ILE A 167 -1.68 -11.05 -8.13
N ILE A 168 -2.89 -10.51 -7.94
CA ILE A 168 -3.56 -9.70 -8.95
C ILE A 168 -2.76 -8.42 -9.21
N SER A 169 -2.23 -7.79 -8.14
CA SER A 169 -1.37 -6.60 -8.26
C SER A 169 -0.09 -6.89 -9.04
N LEU A 170 0.52 -8.04 -8.84
CA LEU A 170 1.69 -8.46 -9.62
C LEU A 170 1.34 -8.62 -11.10
N CYS A 171 0.17 -9.18 -11.43
CA CYS A 171 -0.31 -9.29 -12.81
C CYS A 171 -0.52 -7.91 -13.47
N TYR A 172 -0.93 -6.89 -12.70
CA TYR A 172 -1.05 -5.52 -13.20
C TYR A 172 0.31 -4.85 -13.36
N LEU A 173 1.17 -5.02 -12.36
CA LEU A 173 2.42 -4.27 -12.27
C LEU A 173 3.51 -4.81 -13.20
N ALA A 174 3.65 -6.14 -13.31
CA ALA A 174 4.75 -6.75 -14.06
C ALA A 174 4.83 -6.28 -15.53
N PRO A 175 3.74 -6.29 -16.33
CA PRO A 175 3.82 -5.82 -17.71
C PRO A 175 4.10 -4.31 -17.80
N VAL A 176 3.52 -3.51 -16.89
CA VAL A 176 3.71 -2.05 -16.89
C VAL A 176 5.15 -1.69 -16.48
N ALA A 177 5.69 -2.34 -15.46
CA ALA A 177 7.06 -2.12 -15.01
C ALA A 177 8.08 -2.49 -16.11
N TYR A 178 7.83 -3.58 -16.83
CA TYR A 178 8.68 -3.99 -17.95
C TYR A 178 8.64 -2.97 -19.11
N LEU A 179 7.48 -2.40 -19.40
CA LEU A 179 7.35 -1.39 -20.47
C LEU A 179 7.99 -0.04 -20.09
N ILE A 180 8.01 0.31 -18.80
CA ILE A 180 8.54 1.61 -18.35
C ILE A 180 10.04 1.55 -18.08
N GLU A 181 10.53 0.45 -17.51
CA GLU A 181 11.91 0.35 -17.00
C GLU A 181 12.67 -0.90 -17.51
N GLY A 182 12.04 -1.73 -18.35
CA GLY A 182 12.62 -2.95 -18.91
C GLY A 182 13.69 -2.76 -19.98
#